data_b38c2f9e336d4c387a44f5e7e965605f
#
_entry.id   b38c2f9e336d4c387a44f5e7e965605f
#
_cell.length_a   1.000
_cell.length_b   1.000
_cell.length_c   1.000
_cell.angle_alpha   90.00
_cell.angle_beta   90.00
_cell.angle_gamma   90.00
#
_symmetry.space_group_name_H-M   'P 1'
#
loop_
_entity.id
_entity.type
_entity.pdbx_description
1 polymer ?
#
loop_
_entity_poly.entity_id
_entity_poly.type
_entity_poly.pdbx_seq_one_letter_code
_entity_poly.pdbx_strand_id
1 'polypeptide(L)'
;MGLFDFFRRNKKQKYIVDKTQVDKAYIENRLQFLVDSGYKHQFYQKNWESEFIYTLQECRVEVYLTGYAFDCVIQTKDFPRSHITQNPLVDSIFKEQYFKAINIQRIDMAVNLLYENAETFLLK
;
A
#
# COMPACT_ATOMS: atom_id res chain seq x y z
N MET A 1 31.76 0.63 22.67
CA MET A 1 31.62 0.19 22.22
C MET A 1 31.63 0.47 21.15
N GLY A 2 31.96 0.87 20.73
CA GLY A 2 32.12 1.17 19.51
C GLY A 2 31.09 0.67 18.67
N LEU A 3 31.46 -0.04 17.74
CA LEU A 3 30.56 -0.53 16.82
C LEU A 3 29.43 -1.18 17.46
N PHE A 4 29.70 -1.99 18.36
CA PHE A 4 28.66 -2.69 18.89
C PHE A 4 27.79 -1.81 19.71
N ASP A 5 28.34 -0.88 20.31
CA ASP A 5 27.59 -0.05 21.10
C ASP A 5 26.84 0.76 20.20
N PHE A 6 27.46 1.15 19.17
CA PHE A 6 26.85 1.96 18.23
C PHE A 6 25.71 1.15 17.73
N PHE A 7 25.99 -0.06 17.46
CA PHE A 7 25.05 -0.89 16.95
C PHE A 7 23.95 -1.06 17.90
N ARG A 8 24.24 -1.24 19.10
CA ARG A 8 23.25 -1.42 20.00
C ARG A 8 22.50 -0.22 20.22
N ARG A 9 23.13 0.85 20.32
CA ARG A 9 22.46 2.02 20.54
C ARG A 9 21.68 2.31 19.34
N ASN A 10 22.25 2.09 18.28
CA ASN A 10 21.55 2.40 17.11
C ASN A 10 20.50 1.43 16.97
N LYS A 11 20.76 0.30 17.45
CA LYS A 11 19.83 -0.59 17.36
C LYS A 11 18.70 -0.16 18.06
N LYS A 12 18.86 0.43 19.11
CA LYS A 12 17.80 0.81 19.78
C LYS A 12 17.15 1.74 19.01
N GLN A 13 17.75 2.55 18.36
CA GLN A 13 17.07 3.43 17.70
C GLN A 13 16.83 2.95 16.48
N LYS A 14 17.60 2.23 15.96
CA LYS A 14 17.39 1.85 14.76
C LYS A 14 16.52 0.82 14.61
N TYR A 15 16.52 -0.01 15.39
CA TYR A 15 15.77 -1.07 15.13
C TYR A 15 14.48 -0.65 15.39
N ILE A 16 14.48 0.41 15.89
CA ILE A 16 13.37 0.87 16.23
C ILE A 16 12.76 1.31 15.06
N VAL A 17 13.41 1.56 14.10
CA VAL A 17 12.85 1.98 12.97
C VAL A 17 12.28 0.77 12.48
N ASP A 18 11.19 0.45 12.88
CA ASP A 18 10.55 -0.69 12.46
C ASP A 18 10.23 -0.49 11.03
N LYS A 19 10.95 -1.12 10.21
CA LYS A 19 10.75 -0.99 8.81
C LYS A 19 9.50 -1.62 8.34
N THR A 20 8.78 -2.28 9.20
CA THR A 20 7.55 -2.87 8.76
C THR A 20 6.42 -1.88 8.98
N GLN A 21 6.71 -0.76 9.63
CA GLN A 21 5.66 0.19 9.86
C GLN A 21 5.61 1.22 8.77
N VAL A 22 4.42 1.57 8.34
CA VAL A 22 4.23 2.63 7.37
C VAL A 22 3.21 3.57 7.98
N ASP A 23 3.39 4.84 7.83
CA ASP A 23 2.48 5.82 8.40
C ASP A 23 1.67 6.50 7.29
N LYS A 24 0.82 7.42 7.69
CA LYS A 24 -0.05 8.14 6.76
C LYS A 24 0.76 8.84 5.68
N ALA A 25 1.81 9.53 6.08
CA ALA A 25 2.62 10.29 5.13
C ALA A 25 3.29 9.37 4.10
N TYR A 26 3.75 8.22 4.55
CA TYR A 26 4.41 7.27 3.66
C TYR A 26 3.41 6.75 2.63
N ILE A 27 2.20 6.38 3.06
CA ILE A 27 1.20 5.88 2.15
C ILE A 27 0.78 6.96 1.17
N GLU A 28 0.54 8.16 1.64
CA GLU A 28 0.12 9.24 0.76
C GLU A 28 1.20 9.58 -0.27
N ASN A 29 2.45 9.48 0.14
CA ASN A 29 3.53 9.76 -0.78
C ASN A 29 3.63 8.67 -1.84
N ARG A 30 3.52 7.40 -1.43
CA ARG A 30 3.63 6.29 -2.38
C ARG A 30 2.46 6.27 -3.37
N LEU A 31 1.30 6.81 -2.99
CA LEU A 31 0.13 6.81 -3.85
C LEU A 31 -0.16 8.17 -4.47
N GLN A 32 0.77 9.12 -4.34
CA GLN A 32 0.61 10.45 -4.93
C GLN A 32 0.37 10.38 -6.44
N PHE A 33 0.94 9.39 -7.11
CA PHE A 33 0.76 9.27 -8.55
C PHE A 33 -0.70 9.08 -8.94
N LEU A 34 -1.53 8.57 -8.03
CA LEU A 34 -2.95 8.43 -8.32
C LEU A 34 -3.58 9.83 -8.36
N VAL A 35 -3.22 10.67 -7.40
CA VAL A 35 -3.73 12.04 -7.35
C VAL A 35 -3.24 12.79 -8.58
N ASP A 36 -1.99 12.59 -8.95
CA ASP A 36 -1.42 13.25 -10.13
C ASP A 36 -2.12 12.79 -11.41
N SER A 37 -2.73 11.61 -11.40
CA SER A 37 -3.47 11.11 -12.54
C SER A 37 -4.95 11.52 -12.50
N GLY A 38 -5.35 12.26 -11.48
CA GLY A 38 -6.72 12.77 -11.42
C GLY A 38 -7.62 12.14 -10.37
N TYR A 39 -7.10 11.20 -9.58
CA TYR A 39 -7.91 10.57 -8.56
C TYR A 39 -8.20 11.53 -7.42
N LYS A 40 -9.39 11.41 -6.85
CA LYS A 40 -9.75 12.17 -5.67
C LYS A 40 -9.28 11.32 -4.51
N HIS A 41 -8.76 11.96 -3.46
CA HIS A 41 -8.25 11.25 -2.31
C HIS A 41 -9.04 11.61 -1.07
N GLN A 42 -9.45 10.61 -0.31
CA GLN A 42 -10.15 10.82 0.96
C GLN A 42 -9.46 9.96 2.01
N PHE A 43 -9.36 10.50 3.22
CA PHE A 43 -8.70 9.80 4.32
C PHE A 43 -9.66 9.73 5.51
N TYR A 44 -9.76 8.56 6.13
CA TYR A 44 -10.59 8.37 7.31
C TYR A 44 -9.78 7.66 8.38
N GLN A 45 -9.84 8.16 9.61
CA GLN A 45 -9.18 7.52 10.73
C GLN A 45 -10.26 6.97 11.65
N LYS A 46 -10.26 5.65 11.87
CA LYS A 46 -11.23 5.03 12.73
C LYS A 46 -10.49 4.20 13.77
N ASN A 47 -10.42 4.66 15.00
CA ASN A 47 -9.72 3.92 16.06
C ASN A 47 -8.35 3.41 15.60
N TRP A 48 -8.25 2.11 15.34
CA TRP A 48 -7.00 1.53 14.97
C TRP A 48 -6.77 1.48 13.46
N GLU A 49 -7.78 1.80 12.70
CA GLU A 49 -7.69 1.65 11.26
C GLU A 49 -7.64 2.97 10.52
N SER A 50 -6.73 3.08 9.57
CA SER A 50 -6.66 4.23 8.69
C SER A 50 -7.11 3.77 7.30
N GLU A 51 -7.98 4.54 6.66
CA GLU A 51 -8.49 4.22 5.33
C GLU A 51 -8.13 5.31 4.36
N PHE A 52 -7.53 4.92 3.24
CA PHE A 52 -7.12 5.87 2.20
C PHE A 52 -7.87 5.47 0.94
N ILE A 53 -8.78 6.32 0.49
CA ILE A 53 -9.65 6.00 -0.63
C ILE A 53 -9.32 6.91 -1.82
N TYR A 54 -9.07 6.30 -2.97
CA TYR A 54 -8.74 7.04 -4.18
C TYR A 54 -9.74 6.65 -5.26
N THR A 55 -10.41 7.62 -5.87
CA THR A 55 -11.44 7.33 -6.87
C THR A 55 -11.27 8.17 -8.12
N LEU A 56 -11.46 7.57 -9.29
CA LEU A 56 -11.45 8.27 -10.54
C LEU A 56 -12.38 7.50 -11.48
N GLN A 57 -13.53 8.06 -11.81
CA GLN A 57 -14.54 7.40 -12.63
C GLN A 57 -14.92 6.06 -11.98
N GLU A 58 -14.80 4.94 -12.69
CA GLU A 58 -15.13 3.65 -12.14
C GLU A 58 -13.94 3.01 -11.43
N CYS A 59 -12.78 3.66 -11.43
CA CYS A 59 -11.61 3.10 -10.79
C CYS A 59 -11.53 3.51 -9.33
N ARG A 60 -11.16 2.56 -8.48
CA ARG A 60 -11.10 2.83 -7.06
C ARG A 60 -9.95 2.04 -6.46
N VAL A 61 -9.18 2.68 -5.62
CA VAL A 61 -8.09 2.04 -4.90
C VAL A 61 -8.30 2.40 -3.44
N GLU A 62 -8.45 1.39 -2.59
CA GLU A 62 -8.66 1.59 -1.17
C GLU A 62 -7.52 0.93 -0.42
N VAL A 63 -6.92 1.65 0.49
CA VAL A 63 -5.84 1.12 1.29
C VAL A 63 -6.26 1.18 2.75
N TYR A 64 -6.08 0.08 3.45
CA TYR A 64 -6.44 -0.03 4.85
C TYR A 64 -5.18 -0.35 5.64
N LEU A 65 -4.90 0.45 6.66
CA LEU A 65 -3.76 0.23 7.51
C LEU A 65 -4.28 0.04 8.93
N THR A 66 -4.12 -1.17 9.47
CA THR A 66 -4.62 -1.49 10.80
C THR A 66 -3.45 -2.01 11.62
N GLY A 67 -2.98 -1.24 12.60
CA GLY A 67 -1.81 -1.62 13.37
C GLY A 67 -0.64 -1.81 12.42
N TYR A 68 -0.20 -3.06 12.25
CA TYR A 68 0.89 -3.32 11.35
C TYR A 68 0.42 -3.95 10.03
N ALA A 69 -0.87 -4.11 9.87
CA ALA A 69 -1.37 -4.79 8.68
C ALA A 69 -1.77 -3.80 7.58
N PHE A 70 -1.32 -4.08 6.38
CA PHE A 70 -1.66 -3.26 5.22
C PHE A 70 -2.47 -4.13 4.28
N ASP A 71 -3.57 -3.59 3.79
CA ASP A 71 -4.36 -4.28 2.77
C ASP A 71 -4.86 -3.31 1.73
N CYS A 72 -5.17 -3.85 0.57
CA CYS A 72 -5.58 -3.04 -0.56
C CYS A 72 -6.77 -3.67 -1.26
N VAL A 73 -7.73 -2.85 -1.63
CA VAL A 73 -8.92 -3.27 -2.36
C VAL A 73 -8.97 -2.42 -3.61
N ILE A 74 -9.26 -3.03 -4.74
CA ILE A 74 -9.27 -2.30 -6.01
C ILE A 74 -10.54 -2.58 -6.78
N GLN A 75 -10.88 -1.66 -7.66
CA GLN A 75 -12.03 -1.78 -8.53
C GLN A 75 -11.71 -1.07 -9.84
N THR A 76 -12.12 -1.63 -10.95
CA THR A 76 -11.99 -0.97 -12.24
C THR A 76 -13.30 -1.10 -13.00
N LYS A 77 -13.37 -0.53 -14.16
CA LYS A 77 -14.55 -0.60 -14.98
C LYS A 77 -14.92 -2.05 -15.26
N ASP A 78 -13.93 -2.88 -15.48
CA ASP A 78 -14.18 -4.26 -15.88
C ASP A 78 -14.27 -5.27 -14.74
N PHE A 79 -13.82 -4.88 -13.57
CA PHE A 79 -13.79 -5.80 -12.43
C PHE A 79 -14.37 -5.14 -11.19
N PRO A 80 -15.28 -5.81 -10.49
CA PRO A 80 -15.91 -5.23 -9.30
C PRO A 80 -14.92 -5.10 -8.16
N ARG A 81 -15.30 -4.34 -7.17
CA ARG A 81 -14.48 -4.10 -6.01
C ARG A 81 -14.12 -5.42 -5.35
N SER A 82 -12.85 -5.66 -5.14
CA SER A 82 -12.37 -6.87 -4.53
C SER A 82 -11.01 -6.66 -3.87
N HIS A 83 -10.68 -7.53 -2.93
CA HIS A 83 -9.34 -7.51 -2.33
C HIS A 83 -8.34 -7.70 -3.47
N ILE A 84 -7.21 -7.03 -3.37
CA ILE A 84 -6.21 -7.07 -4.44
C ILE A 84 -5.82 -8.48 -4.83
N THR A 85 -5.78 -9.41 -3.89
CA THR A 85 -5.40 -10.80 -4.17
C THR A 85 -6.50 -11.59 -4.87
N GLN A 86 -7.72 -11.05 -4.92
CA GLN A 86 -8.83 -11.73 -5.55
C GLN A 86 -9.19 -11.14 -6.90
N ASN A 87 -8.48 -10.10 -7.31
CA ASN A 87 -8.78 -9.44 -8.56
C ASN A 87 -8.19 -10.24 -9.72
N PRO A 88 -8.90 -10.37 -10.84
CA PRO A 88 -8.40 -11.11 -12.00
C PRO A 88 -7.09 -10.58 -12.59
N LEU A 89 -6.67 -9.39 -12.20
CA LEU A 89 -5.42 -8.84 -12.71
C LEU A 89 -4.20 -9.53 -12.08
N VAL A 90 -4.38 -10.28 -10.99
CA VAL A 90 -3.26 -10.92 -10.31
C VAL A 90 -3.26 -12.43 -10.52
N ASP A 91 -2.09 -13.01 -10.52
CA ASP A 91 -1.95 -14.46 -10.67
C ASP A 91 -1.68 -15.12 -9.32
N SER A 92 -1.50 -16.43 -9.33
CA SER A 92 -1.29 -17.17 -8.10
C SER A 92 0.04 -16.84 -7.44
N ILE A 93 1.04 -16.44 -8.24
CA ILE A 93 2.33 -16.10 -7.70
C ILE A 93 2.23 -14.79 -6.92
N PHE A 94 1.51 -13.82 -7.47
CA PHE A 94 1.29 -12.56 -6.78
C PHE A 94 0.57 -12.83 -5.45
N LYS A 95 -0.47 -13.64 -5.46
CA LYS A 95 -1.23 -13.92 -4.26
C LYS A 95 -0.34 -14.51 -3.18
N GLU A 96 0.44 -15.50 -3.52
CA GLU A 96 1.30 -16.15 -2.57
C GLU A 96 2.32 -15.19 -1.99
N GLN A 97 2.93 -14.39 -2.82
CA GLN A 97 3.92 -13.44 -2.37
C GLN A 97 3.30 -12.35 -1.50
N TYR A 98 2.10 -11.93 -1.84
CA TYR A 98 1.42 -10.88 -1.10
C TYR A 98 1.13 -11.34 0.33
N PHE A 99 0.66 -12.57 0.48
CA PHE A 99 0.33 -13.07 1.80
C PHE A 99 1.57 -13.28 2.68
N LYS A 100 2.73 -13.45 2.08
CA LYS A 100 3.95 -13.60 2.83
C LYS A 100 4.67 -12.27 3.07
N ALA A 101 4.21 -11.22 2.44
CA ALA A 101 4.93 -9.95 2.46
C ALA A 101 4.61 -9.12 3.69
N ILE A 102 5.57 -8.29 4.11
CA ILE A 102 5.32 -7.33 5.18
C ILE A 102 4.75 -6.06 4.55
N ASN A 103 4.27 -5.15 5.37
CA ASN A 103 3.56 -3.97 4.90
C ASN A 103 4.23 -3.16 3.80
N ILE A 104 5.50 -2.87 3.95
CA ILE A 104 6.20 -2.09 2.93
C ILE A 104 6.24 -2.84 1.62
N GLN A 105 6.44 -4.15 1.68
CA GLN A 105 6.47 -4.96 0.47
C GLN A 105 5.09 -5.03 -0.17
N ARG A 106 4.04 -5.09 0.64
CA ARG A 106 2.68 -5.13 0.10
C ARG A 106 2.33 -3.84 -0.61
N ILE A 107 2.76 -2.70 -0.07
CA ILE A 107 2.43 -1.45 -0.72
C ILE A 107 3.22 -1.35 -2.02
N ASP A 108 4.46 -1.85 -2.07
CA ASP A 108 5.24 -1.85 -3.30
C ASP A 108 4.57 -2.74 -4.34
N MET A 109 4.06 -3.90 -3.92
CA MET A 109 3.38 -4.81 -4.83
C MET A 109 2.12 -4.17 -5.39
N ALA A 110 1.36 -3.47 -4.55
CA ALA A 110 0.15 -2.79 -4.99
C ALA A 110 0.50 -1.67 -5.98
N VAL A 111 1.49 -0.86 -5.67
CA VAL A 111 1.91 0.24 -6.55
C VAL A 111 2.38 -0.31 -7.89
N ASN A 112 3.18 -1.38 -7.87
CA ASN A 112 3.67 -1.96 -9.11
C ASN A 112 2.54 -2.54 -9.94
N LEU A 113 1.55 -3.15 -9.30
CA LEU A 113 0.42 -3.71 -10.02
C LEU A 113 -0.34 -2.59 -10.73
N LEU A 114 -0.52 -1.45 -10.05
CA LEU A 114 -1.24 -0.34 -10.65
C LEU A 114 -0.46 0.20 -11.85
N TYR A 115 0.86 0.36 -11.74
CA TYR A 115 1.65 0.84 -12.86
C TYR A 115 1.67 -0.16 -14.03
N GLU A 116 1.72 -1.44 -13.73
CA GLU A 116 1.71 -2.46 -14.78
C GLU A 116 0.37 -2.50 -15.51
N ASN A 117 -0.67 -1.97 -14.89
CA ASN A 117 -1.99 -1.92 -15.49
C ASN A 117 -2.45 -0.46 -15.63
N ALA A 118 -1.53 0.40 -16.01
CA ALA A 118 -1.75 1.84 -16.06
C ALA A 118 -2.98 2.24 -16.86
N GLU A 119 -3.22 1.59 -17.97
CA GLU A 119 -4.37 1.93 -18.77
C GLU A 119 -5.66 1.58 -18.07
N THR A 120 -5.70 0.42 -17.43
CA THR A 120 -6.88 -0.06 -16.71
C THR A 120 -7.22 0.90 -15.56
N PHE A 121 -6.20 1.47 -14.92
CA PHE A 121 -6.39 2.38 -13.81
C PHE A 121 -6.33 3.86 -14.22
N LEU A 122 -6.34 4.13 -15.53
CA LEU A 122 -6.37 5.48 -16.05
C LEU A 122 -5.20 6.34 -15.56
N LEU A 123 -4.04 5.76 -15.42
CA LEU A 123 -2.88 6.50 -14.96
C LEU A 123 -2.28 7.32 -16.09
N LYS A 124 -1.71 8.45 -15.74
CA LYS A 124 -1.09 9.31 -16.73
C LYS A 124 0.41 9.12 -16.80
#